data_9c3364c71447bff3dfbcf0a08cea078a
#
_entry.id   9c3364c71447bff3dfbcf0a08cea078a
#
_cell.length_a   1.000
_cell.length_b   1.000
_cell.length_c   1.000
_cell.angle_alpha   90.00
_cell.angle_beta   90.00
_cell.angle_gamma   90.00
#
_symmetry.space_group_name_H-M   'P 1'
#
loop_
_entity.id
_entity.type
_entity.pdbx_description
1 polymer ?
#
loop_
_entity_poly.entity_id
_entity_poly.type
_entity_poly.pdbx_seq_one_letter_code
_entity_poly.pdbx_strand_id
1 'polypeptide(L)'
;MSGANGRLLRYVFNQFDEPGRYIYIRDNGSKDYWSASWQPVGKDLNEYKSECHHGTAYTKMMADYSGIHSEVRYYVPLNKTYEVWNLSVTNNSDKARSLNITGYAEFTNNSNYEQDQVNLQYSQYITKTVFVENRVRQMIHANLDRIEDGKEIDNKDVVNRFIGLAGAPVDSWCGDRGEFLGEYHRYGNPVGVESGKLNNHGNYNENSCGAITTVLELAPGETKTIAFLVGMIDNETAGKIVASYTDTKAVCDKELEELIAYWHGKLSHFQINTPSDEFNTMINTWNAYNCFMTFIWSRAASFTYCGLRNGYGYRDTVQDIQGVIHLAPEMAVEKIRFMLSAQVDNGGGLPLVKFTHNPGHEDTPDDASYVQETGHPAYRADDALWLFPTVYKYVSETGNVAFIDEVIPFANKDEGTVYEHLKRAIDFSMNHLGKHGMPAGLYADWNDCLRLGADGESTFVELKC
;
A
#
# COMPACT_ATOMS: atom_id res chain seq x y z
N MET A 1 -3.56 -1.10 -3.50
CA MET A 1 -2.29 -0.38 -3.38
C MET A 1 -2.53 0.96 -2.76
N SER A 2 -1.78 1.27 -1.75
CA SER A 2 -1.77 2.58 -1.08
C SER A 2 -0.33 2.90 -0.70
N GLY A 3 -0.04 4.14 -0.44
CA GLY A 3 1.28 4.61 -0.06
C GLY A 3 1.20 6.06 0.43
N ALA A 4 2.33 6.72 0.61
CA ALA A 4 2.40 8.12 1.02
C ALA A 4 1.59 9.05 0.11
N ASN A 5 1.41 8.68 -1.17
CA ASN A 5 0.65 9.45 -2.15
C ASN A 5 -0.84 9.04 -2.22
N GLY A 6 -1.34 8.27 -1.26
CA GLY A 6 -2.73 7.87 -1.20
C GLY A 6 -3.05 6.57 -1.93
N ARG A 7 -4.31 6.40 -2.27
CA ARG A 7 -4.85 5.18 -2.89
C ARG A 7 -4.78 5.22 -4.41
N LEU A 8 -4.45 4.07 -4.98
CA LEU A 8 -4.51 3.86 -6.43
C LEU A 8 -5.79 3.11 -6.82
N LEU A 9 -6.08 2.01 -6.15
CA LEU A 9 -7.25 1.19 -6.42
C LEU A 9 -8.33 1.43 -5.37
N ARG A 10 -9.60 1.40 -5.83
CA ARG A 10 -10.74 1.50 -4.95
C ARG A 10 -10.86 0.25 -4.09
N TYR A 11 -11.16 0.46 -2.83
CA TYR A 11 -11.51 -0.57 -1.87
C TYR A 11 -12.68 -0.06 -1.02
N VAL A 12 -13.69 -0.88 -0.84
CA VAL A 12 -14.84 -0.58 0.03
C VAL A 12 -14.96 -1.71 1.05
N PHE A 13 -14.91 -1.37 2.32
CA PHE A 13 -14.96 -2.33 3.41
C PHE A 13 -16.36 -2.94 3.54
N ASN A 14 -16.43 -4.23 3.82
CA ASN A 14 -17.68 -4.99 4.05
C ASN A 14 -18.62 -5.15 2.84
N GLN A 15 -18.09 -5.26 1.62
CA GLN A 15 -18.88 -5.62 0.46
C GLN A 15 -18.62 -7.06 0.01
N PHE A 16 -19.67 -7.75 -0.41
CA PHE A 16 -19.56 -9.10 -0.98
C PHE A 16 -18.97 -9.10 -2.40
N ASP A 17 -19.11 -8.01 -3.11
CA ASP A 17 -18.69 -7.82 -4.49
C ASP A 17 -17.75 -6.61 -4.53
N GLU A 18 -16.51 -6.84 -4.12
CA GLU A 18 -15.56 -5.79 -3.84
C GLU A 18 -14.98 -5.19 -5.13
N PRO A 19 -14.91 -3.86 -5.24
CA PRO A 19 -14.12 -3.21 -6.28
C PRO A 19 -12.63 -3.52 -6.07
N GLY A 20 -11.84 -3.42 -7.13
CA GLY A 20 -10.40 -3.62 -6.98
C GLY A 20 -9.72 -4.03 -8.28
N ARG A 21 -9.17 -5.22 -8.32
CA ARG A 21 -8.39 -5.73 -9.45
C ARG A 21 -8.75 -7.17 -9.75
N TYR A 22 -8.98 -7.46 -11.06
CA TYR A 22 -9.39 -8.77 -11.50
C TYR A 22 -8.75 -9.12 -12.85
N ILE A 23 -8.55 -10.41 -13.10
CA ILE A 23 -8.23 -10.95 -14.42
C ILE A 23 -9.33 -11.94 -14.77
N TYR A 24 -10.04 -11.65 -15.85
CA TYR A 24 -11.06 -12.52 -16.41
C TYR A 24 -10.49 -13.27 -17.61
N ILE A 25 -10.86 -14.53 -17.73
CA ILE A 25 -10.53 -15.41 -18.85
C ILE A 25 -11.85 -15.85 -19.47
N ARG A 26 -12.04 -15.60 -20.77
CA ARG A 26 -13.25 -16.01 -21.49
C ARG A 26 -12.86 -16.85 -22.69
N ASP A 27 -13.44 -18.01 -22.80
CA ASP A 27 -13.31 -18.86 -23.97
C ASP A 27 -14.24 -18.40 -25.08
N ASN A 28 -13.68 -18.04 -26.23
CA ASN A 28 -14.44 -17.56 -27.38
C ASN A 28 -15.26 -18.64 -28.05
N GLY A 29 -14.87 -19.92 -27.92
CA GLY A 29 -15.58 -21.07 -28.49
C GLY A 29 -16.87 -21.39 -27.69
N SER A 30 -16.77 -21.56 -26.39
CA SER A 30 -17.90 -21.86 -25.51
C SER A 30 -18.66 -20.63 -25.04
N LYS A 31 -18.04 -19.44 -25.10
CA LYS A 31 -18.48 -18.19 -24.49
C LYS A 31 -18.50 -18.21 -22.94
N ASP A 32 -18.04 -19.29 -22.34
CA ASP A 32 -17.90 -19.38 -20.90
C ASP A 32 -16.74 -18.51 -20.41
N TYR A 33 -16.82 -17.98 -19.18
CA TYR A 33 -15.80 -17.14 -18.59
C TYR A 33 -15.64 -17.38 -17.09
N TRP A 34 -14.46 -17.10 -16.57
CA TRP A 34 -14.09 -17.25 -15.17
C TRP A 34 -13.04 -16.22 -14.78
N SER A 35 -12.75 -16.14 -13.49
CA SER A 35 -11.65 -15.31 -12.96
C SER A 35 -10.42 -16.17 -12.69
N ALA A 36 -9.23 -15.63 -12.91
CA ALA A 36 -7.97 -16.31 -12.61
C ALA A 36 -7.76 -16.55 -11.10
N SER A 37 -8.50 -15.85 -10.24
CA SER A 37 -8.46 -15.95 -8.77
C SER A 37 -9.75 -16.48 -8.14
N TRP A 38 -10.52 -17.29 -8.83
CA TRP A 38 -11.85 -17.78 -8.50
C TRP A 38 -12.91 -16.68 -8.40
N GLN A 39 -12.79 -15.76 -7.43
CA GLN A 39 -13.64 -14.56 -7.39
C GLN A 39 -13.14 -13.53 -8.43
N PRO A 40 -14.06 -12.70 -8.97
CA PRO A 40 -15.45 -12.51 -8.55
C PRO A 40 -16.46 -13.42 -9.23
N VAL A 41 -16.09 -14.21 -10.24
CA VAL A 41 -17.03 -15.04 -11.00
C VAL A 41 -17.55 -16.23 -10.18
N GLY A 42 -16.69 -16.89 -9.42
CA GLY A 42 -17.09 -17.93 -8.44
C GLY A 42 -17.65 -19.20 -9.09
N LYS A 43 -16.92 -19.81 -10.02
CA LYS A 43 -17.29 -21.11 -10.61
C LYS A 43 -17.42 -22.21 -9.55
N ASP A 44 -18.17 -23.26 -9.85
CA ASP A 44 -18.32 -24.43 -8.97
C ASP A 44 -16.95 -25.02 -8.62
N LEU A 45 -16.65 -25.15 -7.33
CA LEU A 45 -15.39 -25.67 -6.83
C LEU A 45 -15.17 -27.16 -7.11
N ASN A 46 -16.19 -27.89 -7.56
CA ASN A 46 -16.00 -29.25 -8.08
C ASN A 46 -15.28 -29.25 -9.42
N GLU A 47 -15.46 -28.20 -10.24
CA GLU A 47 -14.87 -28.04 -11.57
C GLU A 47 -13.67 -27.09 -11.58
N TYR A 48 -13.71 -26.03 -10.75
CA TYR A 48 -12.65 -25.04 -10.63
C TYR A 48 -11.70 -25.44 -9.48
N LYS A 49 -10.45 -25.69 -9.80
CA LYS A 49 -9.40 -25.96 -8.83
C LYS A 49 -8.44 -24.79 -8.73
N SER A 50 -8.12 -24.37 -7.54
CA SER A 50 -7.19 -23.26 -7.33
C SER A 50 -6.26 -23.50 -6.15
N GLU A 51 -5.10 -22.88 -6.26
CA GLU A 51 -4.07 -22.88 -5.24
C GLU A 51 -3.47 -21.47 -5.13
N CYS A 52 -3.19 -21.02 -3.91
CA CYS A 52 -2.58 -19.71 -3.66
C CYS A 52 -1.31 -19.88 -2.84
N HIS A 53 -0.19 -19.34 -3.34
CA HIS A 53 1.07 -19.29 -2.64
C HIS A 53 1.45 -17.85 -2.34
N HIS A 54 1.67 -17.56 -1.06
CA HIS A 54 2.23 -16.28 -0.62
C HIS A 54 3.73 -16.44 -0.38
N GLY A 55 4.51 -15.60 -1.03
CA GLY A 55 5.94 -15.46 -0.77
C GLY A 55 6.27 -14.08 -0.21
N THR A 56 7.57 -13.83 -0.05
CA THR A 56 8.06 -12.53 0.42
C THR A 56 7.90 -11.49 -0.68
N ALA A 57 6.95 -10.56 -0.49
CA ALA A 57 6.55 -9.49 -1.40
C ALA A 57 5.91 -9.94 -2.73
N TYR A 58 5.46 -11.19 -2.86
CA TYR A 58 4.67 -11.64 -4.00
C TYR A 58 3.56 -12.60 -3.60
N THR A 59 2.55 -12.70 -4.47
CA THR A 59 1.49 -13.71 -4.37
C THR A 59 1.36 -14.40 -5.72
N LYS A 60 1.29 -15.72 -5.70
CA LYS A 60 1.04 -16.57 -6.87
C LYS A 60 -0.31 -17.26 -6.71
N MET A 61 -1.17 -17.07 -7.70
CA MET A 61 -2.46 -17.77 -7.77
C MET A 61 -2.46 -18.68 -9.01
N MET A 62 -2.81 -19.93 -8.81
CA MET A 62 -2.92 -20.94 -9.86
C MET A 62 -4.35 -21.43 -9.92
N ALA A 63 -4.85 -21.68 -11.13
CA ALA A 63 -6.20 -22.21 -11.31
C ALA A 63 -6.27 -23.10 -12.54
N ASP A 64 -7.05 -24.17 -12.41
CA ASP A 64 -7.41 -25.10 -13.48
C ASP A 64 -8.94 -25.09 -13.65
N TYR A 65 -9.38 -24.71 -14.84
CA TYR A 65 -10.78 -24.73 -15.22
C TYR A 65 -10.94 -24.96 -16.71
N SER A 66 -11.89 -25.81 -17.10
CA SER A 66 -12.26 -26.06 -18.50
C SER A 66 -11.06 -26.48 -19.39
N GLY A 67 -10.06 -27.19 -18.83
CA GLY A 67 -8.84 -27.58 -19.54
C GLY A 67 -7.82 -26.46 -19.76
N ILE A 68 -8.01 -25.31 -19.13
CA ILE A 68 -7.07 -24.20 -19.12
C ILE A 68 -6.44 -24.09 -17.73
N HIS A 69 -5.11 -24.06 -17.70
CA HIS A 69 -4.34 -23.70 -16.51
C HIS A 69 -3.92 -22.23 -16.57
N SER A 70 -4.09 -21.50 -15.49
CA SER A 70 -3.63 -20.13 -15.36
C SER A 70 -2.77 -19.97 -14.11
N GLU A 71 -1.65 -19.27 -14.23
CA GLU A 71 -0.80 -18.85 -13.12
C GLU A 71 -0.63 -17.33 -13.17
N VAL A 72 -1.02 -16.64 -12.10
CA VAL A 72 -0.82 -15.20 -11.96
C VAL A 72 0.14 -14.93 -10.81
N ARG A 73 1.20 -14.15 -11.07
CA ARG A 73 2.14 -13.67 -10.07
C ARG A 73 1.95 -12.17 -9.89
N TYR A 74 1.55 -11.75 -8.69
CA TYR A 74 1.39 -10.35 -8.30
C TYR A 74 2.60 -9.91 -7.50
N TYR A 75 3.30 -8.87 -7.94
CA TYR A 75 4.44 -8.30 -7.22
C TYR A 75 4.70 -6.84 -7.61
N VAL A 76 5.44 -6.13 -6.77
CA VAL A 76 6.00 -4.80 -7.09
C VAL A 76 7.50 -4.96 -7.27
N PRO A 77 8.07 -4.65 -8.44
CA PRO A 77 9.51 -4.74 -8.65
C PRO A 77 10.27 -3.78 -7.72
N LEU A 78 11.52 -4.10 -7.40
CA LEU A 78 12.35 -3.29 -6.50
C LEU A 78 12.48 -1.85 -7.01
N ASN A 79 12.25 -0.89 -6.10
CA ASN A 79 12.34 0.55 -6.38
C ASN A 79 11.40 1.04 -7.50
N LYS A 80 10.27 0.36 -7.70
CA LYS A 80 9.25 0.76 -8.68
C LYS A 80 7.94 1.17 -7.99
N THR A 81 7.16 1.99 -8.68
CA THR A 81 5.88 2.53 -8.23
C THR A 81 4.70 1.92 -8.98
N TYR A 82 4.87 0.74 -9.55
CA TYR A 82 3.83 -0.02 -10.22
C TYR A 82 3.85 -1.48 -9.80
N GLU A 83 2.70 -2.11 -9.87
CA GLU A 83 2.50 -3.55 -9.64
C GLU A 83 2.45 -4.30 -10.97
N VAL A 84 3.04 -5.47 -11.00
CA VAL A 84 3.02 -6.40 -12.13
C VAL A 84 2.06 -7.54 -11.84
N TRP A 85 1.14 -7.82 -12.77
CA TRP A 85 0.30 -9.01 -12.78
C TRP A 85 0.77 -9.89 -13.92
N ASN A 86 1.76 -10.72 -13.67
CA ASN A 86 2.34 -11.62 -14.64
C ASN A 86 1.47 -12.87 -14.76
N LEU A 87 0.76 -12.99 -15.88
CA LEU A 87 -0.15 -14.10 -16.16
C LEU A 87 0.47 -15.04 -17.22
N SER A 88 0.57 -16.32 -16.88
CA SER A 88 0.83 -17.42 -17.81
C SER A 88 -0.43 -18.25 -17.97
N VAL A 89 -0.83 -18.53 -19.23
CA VAL A 89 -2.00 -19.34 -19.56
C VAL A 89 -1.56 -20.51 -20.41
N THR A 90 -1.91 -21.72 -19.97
CA THR A 90 -1.59 -22.98 -20.66
C THR A 90 -2.87 -23.68 -21.09
N ASN A 91 -2.92 -24.10 -22.34
CA ASN A 91 -4.01 -24.92 -22.85
C ASN A 91 -3.70 -26.42 -22.64
N ASN A 92 -4.27 -27.00 -21.60
CA ASN A 92 -4.14 -28.44 -21.30
C ASN A 92 -5.19 -29.32 -21.99
N SER A 93 -6.04 -28.72 -22.85
CA SER A 93 -7.03 -29.47 -23.63
C SER A 93 -6.41 -30.01 -24.94
N ASP A 94 -7.13 -30.91 -25.60
CA ASP A 94 -6.76 -31.54 -26.88
C ASP A 94 -7.09 -30.68 -28.12
N LYS A 95 -7.65 -29.49 -27.91
CA LYS A 95 -8.12 -28.57 -28.97
C LYS A 95 -7.44 -27.21 -28.87
N ALA A 96 -7.27 -26.56 -30.01
CA ALA A 96 -6.89 -25.14 -30.01
C ALA A 96 -7.97 -24.29 -29.32
N ARG A 97 -7.55 -23.33 -28.55
CA ARG A 97 -8.43 -22.44 -27.78
C ARG A 97 -8.14 -20.97 -28.10
N SER A 98 -9.19 -20.23 -28.29
CA SER A 98 -9.13 -18.76 -28.41
C SER A 98 -9.69 -18.15 -27.14
N LEU A 99 -8.86 -17.44 -26.39
CA LEU A 99 -9.20 -16.90 -25.08
C LEU A 99 -9.09 -15.37 -25.07
N ASN A 100 -10.14 -14.71 -24.61
CA ASN A 100 -10.05 -13.31 -24.24
C ASN A 100 -9.56 -13.21 -22.80
N ILE A 101 -8.47 -12.45 -22.61
CA ILE A 101 -7.93 -12.15 -21.29
C ILE A 101 -8.19 -10.67 -21.01
N THR A 102 -8.98 -10.39 -19.98
CA THR A 102 -9.31 -9.02 -19.59
C THR A 102 -8.74 -8.71 -18.21
N GLY A 103 -7.76 -7.80 -18.15
CA GLY A 103 -7.30 -7.20 -16.91
C GLY A 103 -8.21 -6.01 -16.54
N TYR A 104 -8.65 -5.95 -15.29
CA TYR A 104 -9.51 -4.90 -14.75
C TYR A 104 -8.90 -4.29 -13.50
N ALA A 105 -8.83 -2.97 -13.46
CA ALA A 105 -8.42 -2.20 -12.28
C ALA A 105 -9.45 -1.09 -12.02
N GLU A 106 -10.07 -1.07 -10.83
CA GLU A 106 -10.94 0.03 -10.45
C GLU A 106 -10.13 1.12 -9.76
N PHE A 107 -9.97 2.24 -10.43
CA PHE A 107 -9.23 3.38 -9.89
C PHE A 107 -10.05 4.15 -8.85
N THR A 108 -9.38 4.71 -7.85
CA THR A 108 -9.99 5.76 -7.03
C THR A 108 -10.11 7.04 -7.85
N ASN A 109 -11.20 7.78 -7.65
CA ASN A 109 -11.37 9.08 -8.31
C ASN A 109 -10.58 10.19 -7.60
N ASN A 110 -10.20 9.97 -6.35
CA ASN A 110 -9.35 10.86 -5.56
C ASN A 110 -8.33 10.05 -4.76
N SER A 111 -7.14 10.62 -4.54
CA SER A 111 -6.11 9.98 -3.71
C SER A 111 -6.47 9.98 -2.23
N ASN A 112 -7.24 10.96 -1.76
CA ASN A 112 -7.77 11.01 -0.42
C ASN A 112 -9.00 10.12 -0.31
N TYR A 113 -9.01 9.24 0.69
CA TYR A 113 -10.11 8.28 0.90
C TYR A 113 -11.45 8.97 1.16
N GLU A 114 -11.45 9.96 2.03
CA GLU A 114 -12.67 10.68 2.41
C GLU A 114 -13.29 11.38 1.20
N GLN A 115 -12.48 12.07 0.41
CA GLN A 115 -12.95 12.73 -0.81
C GLN A 115 -13.47 11.72 -1.84
N ASP A 116 -12.82 10.56 -1.97
CA ASP A 116 -13.25 9.51 -2.91
C ASP A 116 -14.58 8.84 -2.51
N GLN A 117 -14.88 8.74 -1.22
CA GLN A 117 -16.07 8.05 -0.71
C GLN A 117 -17.21 8.98 -0.31
N VAL A 118 -16.90 10.10 0.32
CA VAL A 118 -17.90 11.03 0.89
C VAL A 118 -18.29 12.10 -0.11
N ASN A 119 -17.33 12.65 -0.84
CA ASN A 119 -17.57 13.67 -1.86
C ASN A 119 -17.55 13.09 -3.27
N LEU A 120 -18.36 12.05 -3.48
CA LEU A 120 -18.36 11.24 -4.70
C LEU A 120 -18.64 12.08 -5.96
N GLN A 121 -19.62 12.98 -5.90
CA GLN A 121 -19.98 13.83 -7.04
C GLN A 121 -18.80 14.67 -7.50
N TYR A 122 -18.12 15.34 -6.58
CA TYR A 122 -16.93 16.14 -6.93
C TYR A 122 -15.81 15.27 -7.50
N SER A 123 -15.53 14.13 -6.88
CA SER A 123 -14.45 13.25 -7.34
C SER A 123 -14.73 12.61 -8.70
N GLN A 124 -16.00 12.42 -9.08
CA GLN A 124 -16.36 12.01 -10.45
C GLN A 124 -16.09 13.12 -11.47
N TYR A 125 -16.43 14.38 -11.17
CA TYR A 125 -16.24 15.50 -12.10
C TYR A 125 -14.78 15.80 -12.45
N ILE A 126 -13.85 15.44 -11.58
CA ILE A 126 -12.42 15.71 -11.79
C ILE A 126 -11.67 14.56 -12.47
N THR A 127 -12.35 13.49 -12.85
CA THR A 127 -11.71 12.31 -13.44
C THR A 127 -12.01 12.13 -14.91
N LYS A 128 -11.01 11.68 -15.64
CA LYS A 128 -11.11 11.31 -17.06
C LYS A 128 -10.20 10.13 -17.35
N THR A 129 -10.66 9.20 -18.19
CA THR A 129 -9.81 8.11 -18.68
C THR A 129 -9.66 8.19 -20.20
N VAL A 130 -8.47 7.85 -20.66
CA VAL A 130 -8.14 7.78 -22.09
C VAL A 130 -7.28 6.55 -22.36
N PHE A 131 -7.32 6.05 -23.60
CA PHE A 131 -6.40 5.03 -24.06
C PHE A 131 -5.23 5.68 -24.81
N VAL A 132 -4.03 5.30 -24.42
CA VAL A 132 -2.79 5.79 -25.05
C VAL A 132 -1.86 4.60 -25.25
N GLU A 133 -1.54 4.30 -26.52
CA GLU A 133 -0.70 3.15 -26.88
C GLU A 133 -1.30 1.83 -26.32
N ASN A 134 -0.64 1.17 -25.37
CA ASN A 134 -1.08 -0.10 -24.81
C ASN A 134 -1.62 0.05 -23.37
N ARG A 135 -2.17 1.20 -22.99
CA ARG A 135 -2.62 1.46 -21.62
C ARG A 135 -3.86 2.33 -21.55
N VAL A 136 -4.70 2.06 -20.56
CA VAL A 136 -5.74 2.97 -20.09
C VAL A 136 -5.12 3.85 -19.00
N ARG A 137 -5.20 5.15 -19.19
CA ARG A 137 -4.72 6.18 -18.28
C ARG A 137 -5.90 6.90 -17.64
N GLN A 138 -5.88 7.04 -16.29
CA GLN A 138 -6.77 7.94 -15.58
C GLN A 138 -6.02 9.23 -15.25
N MET A 139 -6.67 10.35 -15.49
CA MET A 139 -6.23 11.69 -15.09
C MET A 139 -7.19 12.25 -14.05
N ILE A 140 -6.65 12.93 -13.04
CA ILE A 140 -7.42 13.68 -12.07
C ILE A 140 -7.10 15.14 -12.24
N HIS A 141 -8.10 15.95 -12.59
CA HIS A 141 -8.00 17.37 -12.89
C HIS A 141 -8.48 18.24 -11.71
N ALA A 142 -8.01 17.99 -10.50
CA ALA A 142 -8.34 18.83 -9.35
C ALA A 142 -7.68 20.22 -9.52
N ASN A 143 -8.50 21.24 -9.76
CA ASN A 143 -8.10 22.67 -9.89
C ASN A 143 -7.25 23.04 -11.11
N LEU A 144 -7.36 22.35 -12.25
CA LEU A 144 -6.41 22.53 -13.34
C LEU A 144 -7.03 22.60 -14.73
N ASP A 145 -7.96 23.48 -14.93
CA ASP A 145 -8.29 23.94 -16.26
C ASP A 145 -7.22 24.92 -16.77
N ARG A 146 -5.98 24.43 -16.92
CA ARG A 146 -4.99 25.15 -17.71
C ARG A 146 -5.18 24.76 -19.17
N ILE A 147 -6.04 25.52 -19.83
CA ILE A 147 -6.08 25.56 -21.28
C ILE A 147 -5.19 26.74 -21.68
N GLU A 148 -3.98 26.46 -22.15
CA GLU A 148 -3.13 27.45 -22.80
C GLU A 148 -3.28 27.27 -24.32
N ASP A 149 -3.64 28.33 -25.03
CA ASP A 149 -3.84 28.34 -26.49
C ASP A 149 -4.82 27.29 -27.02
N GLY A 150 -5.88 26.97 -26.27
CA GLY A 150 -6.90 26.01 -26.70
C GLY A 150 -6.44 24.54 -26.63
N LYS A 151 -5.29 24.25 -26.02
CA LYS A 151 -4.77 22.91 -25.79
C LYS A 151 -4.81 22.56 -24.31
N GLU A 152 -5.34 21.39 -24.01
CA GLU A 152 -5.22 20.80 -22.67
C GLU A 152 -3.75 20.53 -22.37
N ILE A 153 -3.20 21.22 -21.35
CA ILE A 153 -1.81 20.98 -20.93
C ILE A 153 -1.78 19.78 -20.02
N ASP A 154 -1.00 18.78 -20.41
CA ASP A 154 -0.66 17.65 -19.55
C ASP A 154 0.23 18.16 -18.40
N ASN A 155 -0.41 18.53 -17.27
CA ASN A 155 0.33 18.98 -16.10
C ASN A 155 1.09 17.79 -15.52
N LYS A 156 2.41 17.87 -15.47
CA LYS A 156 3.29 16.81 -14.91
C LYS A 156 3.00 16.52 -13.43
N ASP A 157 2.38 17.46 -12.74
CA ASP A 157 1.97 17.32 -11.33
C ASP A 157 0.61 16.63 -11.16
N VAL A 158 -0.11 16.34 -12.25
CA VAL A 158 -1.36 15.58 -12.20
C VAL A 158 -1.04 14.11 -11.93
N VAL A 159 -1.63 13.62 -10.86
CA VAL A 159 -1.53 12.20 -10.50
C VAL A 159 -2.20 11.37 -11.60
N ASN A 160 -1.40 10.62 -12.34
CA ASN A 160 -1.87 9.72 -13.38
C ASN A 160 -1.85 8.28 -12.87
N ARG A 161 -2.99 7.59 -12.97
CA ARG A 161 -3.06 6.15 -12.75
C ARG A 161 -3.15 5.46 -14.10
N PHE A 162 -2.60 4.27 -14.19
CA PHE A 162 -2.67 3.50 -15.43
C PHE A 162 -2.79 2.00 -15.15
N ILE A 163 -3.37 1.31 -16.11
CA ILE A 163 -3.19 -0.10 -16.37
C ILE A 163 -2.67 -0.25 -17.80
N GLY A 164 -1.58 -0.97 -18.00
CA GLY A 164 -0.97 -1.25 -19.28
C GLY A 164 -0.86 -2.74 -19.54
N LEU A 165 -0.79 -3.13 -20.80
CA LEU A 165 -0.60 -4.52 -21.25
C LEU A 165 0.73 -4.67 -21.96
N ALA A 166 1.49 -5.69 -21.57
CA ALA A 166 2.72 -6.13 -22.24
C ALA A 166 2.62 -7.62 -22.65
N GLY A 167 3.34 -8.02 -23.66
CA GLY A 167 3.41 -9.41 -24.15
C GLY A 167 2.35 -9.80 -25.18
N ALA A 168 1.36 -8.93 -25.40
CA ALA A 168 0.35 -9.14 -26.44
C ALA A 168 -0.24 -7.80 -26.92
N PRO A 169 -0.84 -7.72 -28.12
CA PRO A 169 -1.55 -6.53 -28.56
C PRO A 169 -2.85 -6.34 -27.79
N VAL A 170 -3.26 -5.08 -27.59
CA VAL A 170 -4.58 -4.76 -27.06
C VAL A 170 -5.63 -4.96 -28.15
N ASP A 171 -6.66 -5.77 -27.86
CA ASP A 171 -7.83 -5.93 -28.73
C ASP A 171 -8.88 -4.84 -28.48
N SER A 172 -9.20 -4.62 -27.22
CA SER A 172 -10.21 -3.65 -26.83
C SER A 172 -9.97 -3.16 -25.39
N TRP A 173 -10.57 -2.03 -25.03
CA TRP A 173 -10.41 -1.40 -23.75
C TRP A 173 -11.70 -0.69 -23.26
N CYS A 174 -11.79 -0.39 -21.96
CA CYS A 174 -12.83 0.43 -21.38
C CYS A 174 -12.29 1.22 -20.20
N GLY A 175 -12.65 2.49 -20.12
CA GLY A 175 -12.27 3.39 -19.03
C GLY A 175 -13.44 3.73 -18.09
N ASP A 176 -14.65 3.33 -18.42
CA ASP A 176 -15.86 3.60 -17.69
C ASP A 176 -16.34 2.36 -16.92
N ARG A 177 -16.49 2.51 -15.60
CA ARG A 177 -16.92 1.41 -14.73
C ARG A 177 -18.35 0.96 -15.03
N GLY A 178 -19.26 1.91 -15.25
CA GLY A 178 -20.67 1.62 -15.52
C GLY A 178 -20.85 0.85 -16.82
N GLU A 179 -20.12 1.24 -17.86
CA GLU A 179 -20.15 0.56 -19.15
C GLU A 179 -19.45 -0.81 -19.11
N PHE A 180 -18.38 -0.96 -18.32
CA PHE A 180 -17.72 -2.26 -18.14
C PHE A 180 -18.63 -3.25 -17.40
N LEU A 181 -19.23 -2.83 -16.29
CA LEU A 181 -20.12 -3.69 -15.50
C LEU A 181 -21.47 -3.92 -16.20
N GLY A 182 -22.08 -2.87 -16.69
CA GLY A 182 -23.45 -2.86 -17.18
C GLY A 182 -24.49 -2.60 -16.08
N GLU A 183 -25.67 -2.13 -16.46
CA GLU A 183 -26.77 -1.88 -15.54
C GLU A 183 -27.23 -3.19 -14.88
N TYR A 184 -27.37 -3.19 -13.57
CA TYR A 184 -27.77 -4.34 -12.73
C TYR A 184 -26.82 -5.54 -12.77
N HIS A 185 -25.63 -5.39 -13.38
CA HIS A 185 -24.55 -6.39 -13.35
C HIS A 185 -23.53 -6.08 -12.26
N ARG A 186 -22.71 -7.08 -11.93
CA ARG A 186 -21.68 -7.02 -10.88
C ARG A 186 -20.34 -7.48 -11.43
N TYR A 187 -19.30 -7.46 -10.57
CA TYR A 187 -17.96 -7.95 -10.94
C TYR A 187 -17.96 -9.45 -11.31
N GLY A 188 -18.91 -10.24 -10.78
CA GLY A 188 -19.05 -11.65 -11.13
C GLY A 188 -19.63 -11.91 -12.53
N ASN A 189 -20.31 -10.93 -13.11
CA ASN A 189 -20.98 -11.03 -14.44
C ASN A 189 -20.93 -9.73 -15.23
N PRO A 190 -19.75 -9.13 -15.44
CA PRO A 190 -19.67 -7.84 -16.15
C PRO A 190 -19.93 -8.00 -17.64
N VAL A 191 -20.77 -7.12 -18.18
CA VAL A 191 -21.16 -7.10 -19.59
C VAL A 191 -19.94 -7.03 -20.52
N GLY A 192 -18.90 -6.28 -20.12
CA GLY A 192 -17.65 -6.18 -20.89
C GLY A 192 -16.94 -7.52 -21.08
N VAL A 193 -17.06 -8.45 -20.12
CA VAL A 193 -16.51 -9.80 -20.25
C VAL A 193 -17.48 -10.72 -21.00
N GLU A 194 -18.76 -10.68 -20.68
CA GLU A 194 -19.80 -11.50 -21.31
C GLU A 194 -19.88 -11.27 -22.82
N SER A 195 -19.79 -10.01 -23.26
CA SER A 195 -19.82 -9.65 -24.69
C SER A 195 -18.61 -10.15 -25.46
N GLY A 196 -17.48 -10.37 -24.77
CA GLY A 196 -16.21 -10.76 -25.37
C GLY A 196 -15.47 -9.62 -26.06
N LYS A 197 -15.95 -8.39 -25.98
CA LYS A 197 -15.27 -7.20 -26.50
C LYS A 197 -15.68 -5.97 -25.71
N LEU A 198 -14.67 -5.16 -25.35
CA LEU A 198 -14.91 -3.87 -24.71
C LEU A 198 -15.26 -2.81 -25.77
N ASN A 199 -15.88 -1.73 -25.32
CA ASN A 199 -16.49 -0.71 -26.19
C ASN A 199 -15.49 0.35 -26.72
N ASN A 200 -14.23 0.33 -26.30
CA ASN A 200 -13.20 1.31 -26.64
C ASN A 200 -13.59 2.76 -26.25
N HIS A 201 -14.21 2.88 -25.09
CA HIS A 201 -14.69 4.16 -24.59
C HIS A 201 -14.01 4.53 -23.26
N GLY A 202 -13.67 5.82 -23.14
CA GLY A 202 -13.13 6.40 -21.91
C GLY A 202 -14.22 6.94 -21.01
N ASN A 203 -13.87 7.15 -19.76
CA ASN A 203 -14.73 7.80 -18.78
C ASN A 203 -14.55 9.32 -18.83
N TYR A 204 -15.64 10.03 -18.59
CA TYR A 204 -15.65 11.46 -18.32
C TYR A 204 -16.80 11.79 -17.35
N ASN A 205 -16.44 12.27 -16.16
CA ASN A 205 -17.41 12.62 -15.09
C ASN A 205 -18.17 11.42 -14.48
N GLU A 206 -17.59 10.24 -14.52
CA GLU A 206 -18.16 9.02 -13.95
C GLU A 206 -17.10 8.23 -13.16
N ASN A 207 -17.48 7.10 -12.58
CA ASN A 207 -16.51 6.23 -11.90
C ASN A 207 -15.55 5.60 -12.91
N SER A 208 -14.26 5.78 -12.67
CA SER A 208 -13.21 5.35 -13.55
C SER A 208 -12.80 3.90 -13.31
N CYS A 209 -12.53 3.19 -14.40
CA CYS A 209 -11.78 1.94 -14.36
C CYS A 209 -10.70 1.92 -15.46
N GLY A 210 -9.84 0.92 -15.38
CA GLY A 210 -9.00 0.52 -16.48
C GLY A 210 -9.27 -0.94 -16.81
N ALA A 211 -9.90 -1.21 -17.95
CA ALA A 211 -10.10 -2.55 -18.47
C ALA A 211 -9.41 -2.69 -19.82
N ILE A 212 -8.61 -3.74 -19.99
CA ILE A 212 -7.88 -4.03 -21.23
C ILE A 212 -8.07 -5.50 -21.55
N THR A 213 -8.52 -5.79 -22.79
CA THR A 213 -8.66 -7.16 -23.30
C THR A 213 -7.63 -7.43 -24.39
N THR A 214 -7.05 -8.62 -24.35
CA THR A 214 -6.27 -9.22 -25.43
C THR A 214 -6.81 -10.59 -25.79
N VAL A 215 -6.54 -11.04 -27.00
CA VAL A 215 -6.91 -12.38 -27.47
C VAL A 215 -5.65 -13.25 -27.52
N LEU A 216 -5.71 -14.40 -26.85
CA LEU A 216 -4.65 -15.42 -26.91
C LEU A 216 -5.16 -16.65 -27.65
N GLU A 217 -4.51 -16.96 -28.78
CA GLU A 217 -4.70 -18.23 -29.51
C GLU A 217 -3.71 -19.24 -28.97
N LEU A 218 -4.18 -20.38 -28.46
CA LEU A 218 -3.37 -21.39 -27.79
C LEU A 218 -3.61 -22.77 -28.47
N ALA A 219 -2.57 -23.33 -29.06
CA ALA A 219 -2.56 -24.74 -29.46
C ALA A 219 -2.59 -25.68 -28.25
N PRO A 220 -2.96 -26.96 -28.40
CA PRO A 220 -2.85 -27.93 -27.31
C PRO A 220 -1.42 -27.97 -26.74
N GLY A 221 -1.31 -27.88 -25.42
CA GLY A 221 -0.04 -27.84 -24.67
C GLY A 221 0.71 -26.51 -24.75
N GLU A 222 0.21 -25.51 -25.46
CA GLU A 222 0.89 -24.21 -25.58
C GLU A 222 0.66 -23.35 -24.35
N THR A 223 1.71 -22.63 -23.90
CA THR A 223 1.68 -21.62 -22.87
C THR A 223 2.03 -20.25 -23.44
N LYS A 224 1.24 -19.23 -23.09
CA LYS A 224 1.56 -17.82 -23.36
C LYS A 224 1.61 -17.01 -22.09
N THR A 225 2.52 -16.07 -22.06
CA THR A 225 2.74 -15.17 -20.90
C THR A 225 2.53 -13.73 -21.33
N ILE A 226 1.72 -13.03 -20.54
CA ILE A 226 1.47 -11.59 -20.65
C ILE A 226 1.62 -10.93 -19.28
N ALA A 227 1.70 -9.61 -19.23
CA ALA A 227 1.70 -8.86 -17.98
C ALA A 227 0.78 -7.66 -18.06
N PHE A 228 -0.04 -7.47 -17.02
CA PHE A 228 -0.68 -6.19 -16.76
C PHE A 228 0.19 -5.41 -15.77
N LEU A 229 0.38 -4.12 -16.03
CA LEU A 229 1.19 -3.21 -15.26
C LEU A 229 0.26 -2.13 -14.71
N VAL A 230 0.15 -2.03 -13.39
CA VAL A 230 -0.77 -1.09 -12.73
C VAL A 230 0.01 -0.17 -11.81
N GLY A 231 -0.11 1.13 -12.02
CA GLY A 231 0.69 2.08 -11.25
C GLY A 231 0.13 3.50 -11.27
N MET A 232 0.90 4.37 -10.61
CA MET A 232 0.62 5.79 -10.50
C MET A 232 1.92 6.56 -10.75
N ILE A 233 2.06 7.09 -11.96
CA ILE A 233 3.26 7.79 -12.43
C ILE A 233 2.89 8.68 -13.63
N ASP A 234 3.77 9.59 -14.04
CA ASP A 234 3.55 10.39 -15.22
C ASP A 234 3.40 9.55 -16.50
N ASN A 235 2.68 10.11 -17.48
CA ASN A 235 2.29 9.37 -18.67
C ASN A 235 3.47 8.91 -19.54
N GLU A 236 4.52 9.72 -19.66
CA GLU A 236 5.69 9.39 -20.48
C GLU A 236 6.45 8.21 -19.87
N THR A 237 6.67 8.25 -18.56
CA THR A 237 7.33 7.18 -17.81
C THR A 237 6.50 5.90 -17.85
N ALA A 238 5.17 5.97 -17.70
CA ALA A 238 4.27 4.81 -17.83
C ALA A 238 4.42 4.14 -19.20
N GLY A 239 4.49 4.92 -20.30
CA GLY A 239 4.72 4.41 -21.64
C GLY A 239 6.06 3.68 -21.77
N LYS A 240 7.13 4.27 -21.28
CA LYS A 240 8.48 3.65 -21.27
C LYS A 240 8.50 2.35 -20.47
N ILE A 241 7.81 2.29 -19.33
CA ILE A 241 7.69 1.10 -18.51
C ILE A 241 7.00 -0.02 -19.30
N VAL A 242 5.80 0.22 -19.84
CA VAL A 242 5.08 -0.82 -20.61
C VAL A 242 5.91 -1.31 -21.80
N ALA A 243 6.55 -0.40 -22.52
CA ALA A 243 7.39 -0.73 -23.68
C ALA A 243 8.67 -1.50 -23.30
N SER A 244 9.15 -1.43 -22.06
CA SER A 244 10.36 -2.14 -21.61
C SER A 244 10.18 -3.64 -21.45
N TYR A 245 8.92 -4.14 -21.36
CA TYR A 245 8.62 -5.57 -21.24
C TYR A 245 8.62 -6.30 -22.58
N THR A 246 9.68 -6.16 -23.37
CA THR A 246 9.80 -6.72 -24.74
C THR A 246 9.80 -8.25 -24.76
N ASP A 247 10.52 -8.88 -23.84
CA ASP A 247 10.37 -10.30 -23.51
C ASP A 247 9.71 -10.38 -22.13
N THR A 248 8.39 -10.31 -22.15
CA THR A 248 7.58 -10.18 -20.92
C THR A 248 7.90 -11.27 -19.92
N LYS A 249 8.05 -12.52 -20.35
CA LYS A 249 8.35 -13.63 -19.44
C LYS A 249 9.73 -13.47 -18.80
N ALA A 250 10.76 -13.21 -19.59
CA ALA A 250 12.12 -13.08 -19.07
C ALA A 250 12.28 -11.87 -18.15
N VAL A 251 11.64 -10.74 -18.49
CA VAL A 251 11.65 -9.54 -17.63
C VAL A 251 10.96 -9.82 -16.28
N CYS A 252 9.77 -10.41 -16.32
CA CYS A 252 9.03 -10.72 -15.08
C CYS A 252 9.75 -11.77 -14.22
N ASP A 253 10.32 -12.81 -14.80
CA ASP A 253 11.07 -13.82 -14.06
C ASP A 253 12.28 -13.20 -13.36
N LYS A 254 13.05 -12.35 -14.06
CA LYS A 254 14.20 -11.65 -13.51
C LYS A 254 13.81 -10.70 -12.35
N GLU A 255 12.78 -9.88 -12.53
CA GLU A 255 12.31 -8.96 -11.51
C GLU A 255 11.86 -9.68 -10.25
N LEU A 256 11.17 -10.81 -10.40
CA LEU A 256 10.73 -11.63 -9.28
C LEU A 256 11.91 -12.30 -8.57
N GLU A 257 12.90 -12.82 -9.30
CA GLU A 257 14.13 -13.38 -8.73
C GLU A 257 14.90 -12.33 -7.93
N GLU A 258 15.07 -11.12 -8.46
CA GLU A 258 15.72 -10.00 -7.76
C GLU A 258 14.97 -9.62 -6.48
N LEU A 259 13.64 -9.58 -6.53
CA LEU A 259 12.79 -9.29 -5.38
C LEU A 259 12.92 -10.35 -4.28
N ILE A 260 12.88 -11.62 -4.66
CA ILE A 260 13.05 -12.75 -3.73
C ILE A 260 14.45 -12.72 -3.10
N ALA A 261 15.48 -12.52 -3.91
CA ALA A 261 16.86 -12.44 -3.42
C ALA A 261 17.06 -11.29 -2.44
N TYR A 262 16.48 -10.12 -2.70
CA TYR A 262 16.51 -8.97 -1.78
C TYR A 262 15.92 -9.32 -0.41
N TRP A 263 14.72 -9.90 -0.39
CA TRP A 263 14.05 -10.24 0.87
C TRP A 263 14.77 -11.36 1.60
N HIS A 264 15.21 -12.41 0.91
CA HIS A 264 15.96 -13.49 1.52
C HIS A 264 17.31 -12.99 2.09
N GLY A 265 17.96 -12.04 1.42
CA GLY A 265 19.14 -11.36 1.95
C GLY A 265 18.87 -10.67 3.29
N LYS A 266 17.78 -9.90 3.38
CA LYS A 266 17.36 -9.23 4.63
C LYS A 266 17.01 -10.23 5.75
N LEU A 267 16.25 -11.26 5.41
CA LEU A 267 15.79 -12.25 6.38
C LEU A 267 16.91 -13.19 6.86
N SER A 268 18.02 -13.33 6.10
CA SER A 268 19.12 -14.22 6.45
C SER A 268 19.97 -13.76 7.63
N HIS A 269 19.82 -12.51 8.08
CA HIS A 269 20.58 -11.97 9.20
C HIS A 269 20.25 -12.64 10.55
N PHE A 270 19.07 -13.22 10.69
CA PHE A 270 18.67 -13.97 11.86
C PHE A 270 18.00 -15.28 11.44
N GLN A 271 18.62 -16.41 11.80
CA GLN A 271 18.14 -17.73 11.42
C GLN A 271 18.24 -18.70 12.59
N ILE A 272 17.21 -19.51 12.77
CA ILE A 272 17.20 -20.64 13.71
C ILE A 272 17.10 -21.95 12.95
N ASN A 273 17.58 -23.03 13.56
CA ASN A 273 17.39 -24.39 13.07
C ASN A 273 17.01 -25.31 14.24
N THR A 274 15.75 -25.69 14.28
CA THR A 274 15.15 -26.55 15.30
C THR A 274 14.56 -27.81 14.67
N PRO A 275 14.16 -28.82 15.45
CA PRO A 275 13.48 -30.01 14.90
C PRO A 275 12.09 -29.75 14.29
N SER A 276 11.49 -28.55 14.45
CA SER A 276 10.21 -28.17 13.86
C SER A 276 10.41 -27.26 12.66
N ASP A 277 10.07 -27.74 11.47
CA ASP A 277 10.13 -26.97 10.22
C ASP A 277 9.13 -25.82 10.22
N GLU A 278 7.97 -25.99 10.83
CA GLU A 278 6.95 -24.94 10.95
C GLU A 278 7.45 -23.78 11.82
N PHE A 279 8.10 -24.10 12.94
CA PHE A 279 8.69 -23.08 13.81
C PHE A 279 9.85 -22.37 13.14
N ASN A 280 10.73 -23.11 12.43
CA ASN A 280 11.81 -22.53 11.65
C ASN A 280 11.26 -21.59 10.57
N THR A 281 10.23 -21.99 9.83
CA THR A 281 9.57 -21.16 8.81
C THR A 281 8.95 -19.92 9.40
N MET A 282 8.26 -20.04 10.53
CA MET A 282 7.64 -18.90 11.22
C MET A 282 8.69 -17.87 11.65
N ILE A 283 9.77 -18.30 12.28
CA ILE A 283 10.80 -17.38 12.79
C ILE A 283 11.69 -16.83 11.67
N ASN A 284 12.20 -17.72 10.80
CA ASN A 284 13.20 -17.35 9.79
C ASN A 284 12.60 -16.52 8.65
N THR A 285 11.29 -16.58 8.42
CA THR A 285 10.62 -15.91 7.31
C THR A 285 9.52 -14.98 7.80
N TRP A 286 8.43 -15.54 8.31
CA TRP A 286 7.19 -14.77 8.45
C TRP A 286 7.21 -13.77 9.58
N ASN A 287 7.79 -14.11 10.73
CA ASN A 287 7.89 -13.17 11.85
C ASN A 287 8.77 -11.96 11.47
N ALA A 288 9.95 -12.23 10.94
CA ALA A 288 10.85 -11.17 10.49
C ALA A 288 10.25 -10.35 9.34
N TYR A 289 9.63 -10.99 8.35
CA TYR A 289 8.95 -10.30 7.24
C TYR A 289 7.81 -9.40 7.73
N ASN A 290 6.98 -9.89 8.65
CA ASN A 290 5.89 -9.10 9.23
C ASN A 290 6.41 -7.90 10.04
N CYS A 291 7.52 -8.06 10.78
CA CYS A 291 8.18 -6.93 11.45
C CYS A 291 8.64 -5.87 10.45
N PHE A 292 9.25 -6.27 9.32
CA PHE A 292 9.60 -5.33 8.25
C PHE A 292 8.36 -4.63 7.66
N MET A 293 7.28 -5.37 7.40
CA MET A 293 6.06 -4.77 6.86
C MET A 293 5.45 -3.75 7.83
N THR A 294 5.39 -4.07 9.11
CA THR A 294 4.92 -3.15 10.14
C THR A 294 5.82 -1.91 10.24
N PHE A 295 7.14 -2.10 10.24
CA PHE A 295 8.13 -1.02 10.27
C PHE A 295 8.02 -0.08 9.06
N ILE A 296 7.89 -0.62 7.85
CA ILE A 296 7.84 0.18 6.61
C ILE A 296 6.50 0.92 6.51
N TRP A 297 5.40 0.25 6.78
CA TRP A 297 4.05 0.77 6.54
C TRP A 297 3.40 1.39 7.78
N SER A 298 3.97 1.17 8.97
CA SER A 298 3.49 1.74 10.24
C SER A 298 1.97 1.62 10.38
N ARG A 299 1.44 0.41 10.22
CA ARG A 299 -0.02 0.13 10.30
C ARG A 299 -0.88 0.83 9.24
N ALA A 300 -0.29 1.69 8.39
CA ALA A 300 -0.98 2.30 7.26
C ALA A 300 -1.33 1.28 6.16
N ALA A 301 -0.71 0.11 6.17
CA ALA A 301 -0.97 -0.98 5.23
C ALA A 301 -2.21 -1.83 5.57
N SER A 302 -2.90 -1.59 6.68
CA SER A 302 -4.14 -2.29 6.97
C SER A 302 -5.26 -1.86 6.02
N PHE A 303 -6.19 -2.76 5.73
CA PHE A 303 -7.37 -2.42 4.93
C PHE A 303 -8.20 -1.30 5.56
N THR A 304 -8.20 -1.20 6.88
CA THR A 304 -8.94 -0.17 7.62
C THR A 304 -8.33 1.22 7.46
N TYR A 305 -7.00 1.31 7.42
CA TYR A 305 -6.28 2.60 7.41
C TYR A 305 -5.68 2.95 6.04
N CYS A 306 -5.86 2.13 5.02
CA CYS A 306 -5.33 2.36 3.68
C CYS A 306 -5.62 3.78 3.17
N GLY A 307 -4.60 4.62 3.08
CA GLY A 307 -4.70 5.99 2.57
C GLY A 307 -5.49 6.97 3.45
N LEU A 308 -5.92 6.58 4.65
CA LEU A 308 -6.61 7.46 5.60
C LEU A 308 -5.64 8.31 6.43
N ARG A 309 -4.45 7.80 6.69
CA ARG A 309 -3.43 8.50 7.46
C ARG A 309 -2.33 9.00 6.53
N ASN A 310 -1.92 10.25 6.73
CA ASN A 310 -0.84 10.90 6.00
C ASN A 310 0.44 11.01 6.84
N GLY A 311 0.64 10.09 7.78
CA GLY A 311 1.78 10.09 8.69
C GLY A 311 1.87 8.83 9.53
N TYR A 312 2.80 8.87 10.47
CA TYR A 312 3.12 7.80 11.42
C TYR A 312 2.55 8.11 12.80
N GLY A 313 1.92 7.14 13.46
CA GLY A 313 1.68 7.21 14.90
C GLY A 313 3.02 7.18 15.63
N TYR A 314 3.25 8.09 16.57
CA TYR A 314 4.55 8.24 17.23
C TYR A 314 5.00 6.96 17.93
N ARG A 315 4.30 6.56 18.99
CA ARG A 315 4.67 5.37 19.78
C ARG A 315 4.61 4.08 19.00
N ASP A 316 3.63 3.96 18.08
CA ASP A 316 3.49 2.79 17.23
C ASP A 316 4.75 2.55 16.40
N THR A 317 5.24 3.61 15.75
CA THR A 317 6.44 3.55 14.91
C THR A 317 7.69 3.30 15.75
N VAL A 318 7.83 3.97 16.90
CA VAL A 318 8.98 3.76 17.80
C VAL A 318 9.04 2.32 18.31
N GLN A 319 7.88 1.71 18.62
CA GLN A 319 7.81 0.28 18.99
C GLN A 319 8.15 -0.64 17.82
N ASP A 320 7.61 -0.36 16.63
CA ASP A 320 7.80 -1.18 15.42
C ASP A 320 9.27 -1.25 14.99
N ILE A 321 10.05 -0.18 15.21
CA ILE A 321 11.49 -0.16 14.96
C ILE A 321 12.20 -1.30 15.69
N GLN A 322 11.78 -1.64 16.90
CA GLN A 322 12.43 -2.66 17.73
C GLN A 322 12.41 -4.06 17.09
N GLY A 323 11.44 -4.31 16.19
CA GLY A 323 11.31 -5.58 15.48
C GLY A 323 12.32 -5.77 14.34
N VAL A 324 13.01 -4.71 13.91
CA VAL A 324 13.93 -4.75 12.75
C VAL A 324 15.37 -4.35 13.07
N ILE A 325 15.67 -3.89 14.27
CA ILE A 325 17.02 -3.44 14.66
C ILE A 325 18.08 -4.51 14.35
N HIS A 326 17.83 -5.77 14.70
CA HIS A 326 18.76 -6.89 14.49
C HIS A 326 18.80 -7.39 13.04
N LEU A 327 17.84 -6.99 12.20
CA LEU A 327 17.76 -7.38 10.79
C LEU A 327 18.33 -6.31 9.86
N ALA A 328 18.14 -5.04 10.21
CA ALA A 328 18.54 -3.89 9.39
C ALA A 328 18.83 -2.65 10.28
N PRO A 329 19.91 -2.66 11.06
CA PRO A 329 20.22 -1.58 12.02
C PRO A 329 20.38 -0.20 11.36
N GLU A 330 20.85 -0.15 10.12
CA GLU A 330 20.98 1.08 9.33
C GLU A 330 19.61 1.70 8.99
N MET A 331 18.62 0.89 8.66
CA MET A 331 17.25 1.38 8.43
C MET A 331 16.58 1.78 9.76
N ALA A 332 16.84 1.02 10.81
CA ALA A 332 16.32 1.28 12.14
C ALA A 332 16.80 2.63 12.68
N VAL A 333 18.10 2.93 12.60
CA VAL A 333 18.65 4.20 13.12
C VAL A 333 18.13 5.41 12.35
N GLU A 334 17.96 5.31 11.04
CA GLU A 334 17.33 6.35 10.23
C GLU A 334 15.91 6.68 10.74
N LYS A 335 15.13 5.64 11.01
CA LYS A 335 13.78 5.82 11.55
C LYS A 335 13.79 6.32 13.00
N ILE A 336 14.76 5.92 13.83
CA ILE A 336 14.93 6.46 15.18
C ILE A 336 15.23 7.97 15.13
N ARG A 337 16.15 8.41 14.27
CA ARG A 337 16.43 9.85 14.05
C ARG A 337 15.16 10.60 13.64
N PHE A 338 14.41 10.06 12.69
CA PHE A 338 13.15 10.66 12.26
C PHE A 338 12.13 10.77 13.40
N MET A 339 12.00 9.76 14.26
CA MET A 339 11.08 9.81 15.40
C MET A 339 11.57 10.69 16.52
N LEU A 340 12.88 10.77 16.76
CA LEU A 340 13.47 11.75 17.70
C LEU A 340 13.18 13.18 17.23
N SER A 341 13.34 13.48 15.95
CA SER A 341 13.04 14.81 15.42
C SER A 341 11.56 15.20 15.48
N ALA A 342 10.68 14.24 15.77
CA ALA A 342 9.25 14.48 15.98
C ALA A 342 8.87 14.63 17.48
N GLN A 343 9.85 14.62 18.38
CA GLN A 343 9.66 15.00 19.76
C GLN A 343 9.63 16.53 19.89
N VAL A 344 8.67 17.07 20.62
CA VAL A 344 8.57 18.49 20.93
C VAL A 344 9.64 18.88 21.95
N ASP A 345 10.10 20.12 21.95
CA ASP A 345 11.15 20.63 22.86
C ASP A 345 10.81 20.50 24.35
N ASN A 346 9.51 20.41 24.69
CA ASN A 346 9.04 20.13 26.05
C ASN A 346 9.14 18.65 26.46
N GLY A 347 9.51 17.76 25.54
CA GLY A 347 9.69 16.32 25.77
C GLY A 347 8.52 15.42 25.35
N GLY A 348 7.36 16.00 25.02
CA GLY A 348 6.21 15.25 24.47
C GLY A 348 6.42 14.86 23.02
N GLY A 349 5.69 13.84 22.54
CA GLY A 349 5.72 13.43 21.13
C GLY A 349 4.58 14.06 20.32
N LEU A 350 4.78 14.28 19.03
CA LEU A 350 3.69 14.58 18.10
C LEU A 350 2.78 13.35 17.97
N PRO A 351 1.48 13.42 18.21
CA PRO A 351 0.59 12.25 18.13
C PRO A 351 0.56 11.61 16.73
N LEU A 352 0.76 12.43 15.70
CA LEU A 352 0.89 12.03 14.30
C LEU A 352 2.08 12.74 13.67
N VAL A 353 3.06 11.98 13.20
CA VAL A 353 4.24 12.50 12.47
C VAL A 353 3.94 12.42 10.99
N LYS A 354 3.69 13.55 10.34
CA LYS A 354 3.33 13.62 8.91
C LYS A 354 4.46 13.08 8.04
N PHE A 355 4.13 12.53 6.88
CA PHE A 355 5.15 12.15 5.87
C PHE A 355 5.97 13.35 5.40
N THR A 356 5.40 14.55 5.50
CA THR A 356 6.04 15.84 5.18
C THR A 356 6.60 16.53 6.42
N HIS A 357 6.89 15.78 7.50
CA HIS A 357 7.43 16.31 8.74
C HIS A 357 8.65 17.21 8.47
N ASN A 358 8.62 18.40 9.08
CA ASN A 358 9.64 19.43 8.93
C ASN A 358 10.19 19.84 10.30
N PRO A 359 11.25 19.17 10.79
CA PRO A 359 11.81 19.43 12.12
C PRO A 359 12.12 20.92 12.35
N GLY A 360 11.85 21.40 13.54
CA GLY A 360 12.04 22.81 13.94
C GLY A 360 10.90 23.75 13.56
N HIS A 361 9.87 23.27 12.84
CA HIS A 361 8.79 24.11 12.30
C HIS A 361 7.38 23.51 12.47
N GLU A 362 7.24 22.45 13.23
CA GLU A 362 5.93 21.84 13.47
C GLU A 362 5.12 22.58 14.53
N ASP A 363 3.82 22.65 14.32
CA ASP A 363 2.87 23.07 15.36
C ASP A 363 2.82 22.01 16.47
N THR A 364 2.70 22.46 17.70
CA THR A 364 2.70 21.57 18.86
C THR A 364 1.27 21.26 19.33
N PRO A 365 1.03 20.11 19.98
CA PRO A 365 -0.29 19.73 20.47
C PRO A 365 -0.89 20.67 21.54
N ASP A 366 -0.12 21.60 22.06
CA ASP A 366 -0.53 22.64 23.01
C ASP A 366 -0.66 24.03 22.36
N ASP A 367 -0.47 24.17 21.07
CA ASP A 367 -0.74 25.43 20.37
C ASP A 367 -2.21 25.83 20.47
N ALA A 368 -2.46 27.13 20.57
CA ALA A 368 -3.80 27.66 20.80
C ALA A 368 -4.84 27.21 19.77
N SER A 369 -4.47 27.08 18.50
CA SER A 369 -5.33 26.56 17.44
C SER A 369 -5.74 25.10 17.66
N TYR A 370 -4.81 24.28 18.10
CA TYR A 370 -5.04 22.87 18.39
C TYR A 370 -5.92 22.69 19.64
N VAL A 371 -5.65 23.46 20.69
CA VAL A 371 -6.46 23.45 21.93
C VAL A 371 -7.87 23.98 21.67
N GLN A 372 -8.05 24.92 20.77
CA GLN A 372 -9.37 25.41 20.38
C GLN A 372 -10.22 24.33 19.69
N GLU A 373 -9.61 23.51 18.88
CA GLU A 373 -10.29 22.42 18.17
C GLU A 373 -10.65 21.26 19.13
N THR A 374 -9.73 20.88 20.01
CA THR A 374 -9.85 19.69 20.87
C THR A 374 -10.34 19.98 22.28
N GLY A 375 -10.27 21.23 22.72
CA GLY A 375 -10.58 21.69 24.10
C GLY A 375 -9.46 21.47 25.11
N HIS A 376 -8.35 20.83 24.74
CA HIS A 376 -7.18 20.57 25.60
C HIS A 376 -5.97 20.17 24.75
N PRO A 377 -4.73 20.27 25.28
CA PRO A 377 -3.55 19.73 24.61
C PRO A 377 -3.70 18.25 24.28
N ALA A 378 -3.33 17.86 23.07
CA ALA A 378 -3.54 16.51 22.55
C ALA A 378 -2.32 15.58 22.68
N TYR A 379 -1.43 15.87 23.64
CA TYR A 379 -0.32 14.95 23.95
C TYR A 379 -0.83 13.60 24.45
N ARG A 380 -0.19 12.54 23.99
CA ARG A 380 -0.31 11.22 24.61
C ARG A 380 0.77 11.07 25.67
N ALA A 381 0.42 10.47 26.80
CA ALA A 381 1.28 10.43 27.97
C ALA A 381 2.56 9.60 27.79
N ASP A 382 2.52 8.60 26.91
CA ASP A 382 3.59 7.61 26.79
C ASP A 382 4.39 7.68 25.49
N ASP A 383 4.00 8.54 24.53
CA ASP A 383 4.60 8.55 23.19
C ASP A 383 6.14 8.57 23.21
N ALA A 384 6.72 9.59 23.85
CA ALA A 384 8.17 9.77 23.87
C ALA A 384 8.91 8.77 24.79
N LEU A 385 8.22 8.15 25.75
CA LEU A 385 8.83 7.16 26.63
C LEU A 385 9.24 5.88 25.92
N TRP A 386 8.60 5.56 24.78
CA TRP A 386 8.98 4.41 23.96
C TRP A 386 10.33 4.55 23.26
N LEU A 387 10.91 5.76 23.24
CA LEU A 387 12.27 5.97 22.75
C LEU A 387 13.32 5.22 23.62
N PHE A 388 13.10 5.09 24.94
CA PHE A 388 14.04 4.41 25.82
C PHE A 388 14.35 2.97 25.40
N PRO A 389 13.34 2.06 25.35
CA PRO A 389 13.62 0.69 24.96
C PRO A 389 14.16 0.58 23.53
N THR A 390 13.77 1.50 22.64
CA THR A 390 14.20 1.47 21.23
C THR A 390 15.64 1.91 21.08
N VAL A 391 16.03 3.03 21.69
CA VAL A 391 17.42 3.50 21.68
C VAL A 391 18.34 2.52 22.43
N TYR A 392 17.89 2.00 23.58
CA TYR A 392 18.64 0.98 24.32
C TYR A 392 18.92 -0.27 23.48
N LYS A 393 17.88 -0.81 22.80
CA LYS A 393 18.04 -1.97 21.92
C LYS A 393 18.98 -1.68 20.77
N TYR A 394 18.88 -0.51 20.13
CA TYR A 394 19.75 -0.13 19.03
C TYR A 394 21.22 -0.07 19.48
N VAL A 395 21.50 0.62 20.58
CA VAL A 395 22.87 0.72 21.11
C VAL A 395 23.40 -0.64 21.55
N SER A 396 22.56 -1.46 22.18
CA SER A 396 22.94 -2.80 22.64
C SER A 396 23.25 -3.75 21.48
N GLU A 397 22.48 -3.68 20.40
CA GLU A 397 22.65 -4.53 19.21
C GLU A 397 23.89 -4.12 18.39
N THR A 398 24.10 -2.82 18.24
CA THR A 398 25.13 -2.29 17.32
C THR A 398 26.45 -1.97 18.03
N GLY A 399 26.44 -1.78 19.34
CA GLY A 399 27.57 -1.23 20.09
C GLY A 399 27.84 0.26 19.82
N ASN A 400 26.98 0.95 19.08
CA ASN A 400 27.16 2.36 18.72
C ASN A 400 26.78 3.29 19.88
N VAL A 401 27.63 3.35 20.90
CA VAL A 401 27.42 4.23 22.07
C VAL A 401 27.44 5.71 21.69
N ALA A 402 28.22 6.08 20.65
CA ALA A 402 28.32 7.47 20.21
C ALA A 402 26.99 8.05 19.69
N PHE A 403 26.02 7.21 19.34
CA PHE A 403 24.68 7.64 18.95
C PHE A 403 23.98 8.47 20.06
N ILE A 404 24.29 8.22 21.32
CA ILE A 404 23.71 8.96 22.46
C ILE A 404 24.09 10.44 22.45
N ASP A 405 25.24 10.77 21.87
CA ASP A 405 25.74 12.16 21.78
C ASP A 405 25.36 12.84 20.45
N GLU A 406 24.69 12.14 19.55
CA GLU A 406 24.24 12.69 18.27
C GLU A 406 23.18 13.79 18.51
N VAL A 407 23.39 14.96 17.89
CA VAL A 407 22.47 16.09 17.99
C VAL A 407 21.37 15.99 16.95
N ILE A 408 20.12 16.07 17.40
CA ILE A 408 18.91 15.96 16.56
C ILE A 408 17.98 17.13 16.88
N PRO A 409 17.38 17.78 15.86
CA PRO A 409 16.40 18.86 16.10
C PRO A 409 15.14 18.32 16.77
N PHE A 410 14.48 19.16 17.60
CA PHE A 410 13.12 18.92 18.06
C PHE A 410 12.11 19.32 16.99
N ALA A 411 10.87 18.88 17.15
CA ALA A 411 9.81 19.09 16.16
C ALA A 411 9.50 20.56 15.89
N ASN A 412 9.46 21.38 16.94
CA ASN A 412 9.01 22.77 16.88
C ASN A 412 10.15 23.79 16.86
N LYS A 413 11.21 23.60 17.62
CA LYS A 413 12.35 24.51 17.72
C LYS A 413 13.50 23.85 18.48
N ASP A 414 14.69 24.44 18.36
CA ASP A 414 15.91 23.99 19.03
C ASP A 414 16.37 22.58 18.62
N GLU A 415 17.46 22.10 19.21
CA GLU A 415 18.03 20.80 19.01
C GLU A 415 18.65 20.30 20.33
N GLY A 416 18.86 18.99 20.44
CA GLY A 416 19.49 18.37 21.58
C GLY A 416 20.14 17.06 21.24
N THR A 417 21.01 16.54 22.12
CA THR A 417 21.55 15.20 21.98
C THR A 417 20.46 14.15 22.16
N VAL A 418 20.67 12.93 21.63
CA VAL A 418 19.75 11.81 21.88
C VAL A 418 19.54 11.62 23.40
N TYR A 419 20.60 11.80 24.21
CA TYR A 419 20.48 11.79 25.66
C TYR A 419 19.52 12.86 26.20
N GLU A 420 19.60 14.08 25.67
CA GLU A 420 18.70 15.17 26.07
C GLU A 420 17.25 14.91 25.65
N HIS A 421 17.04 14.32 24.47
CA HIS A 421 15.72 13.85 24.04
C HIS A 421 15.10 12.87 25.05
N LEU A 422 15.89 11.85 25.45
CA LEU A 422 15.45 10.88 26.45
C LEU A 422 15.15 11.56 27.79
N LYS A 423 16.07 12.42 28.27
CA LYS A 423 15.89 13.15 29.52
C LYS A 423 14.63 14.00 29.50
N ARG A 424 14.40 14.75 28.41
CA ARG A 424 13.17 15.60 28.30
C ARG A 424 11.89 14.76 28.25
N ALA A 425 11.91 13.53 27.70
CA ALA A 425 10.75 12.63 27.76
C ALA A 425 10.37 12.27 29.20
N ILE A 426 11.35 12.02 30.08
CA ILE A 426 11.09 11.82 31.52
C ILE A 426 10.59 13.11 32.17
N ASP A 427 11.30 14.24 31.94
CA ASP A 427 10.94 15.53 32.52
C ASP A 427 9.50 15.92 32.11
N PHE A 428 9.08 15.62 30.88
CA PHE A 428 7.70 15.83 30.44
C PHE A 428 6.70 15.06 31.31
N SER A 429 6.92 13.77 31.53
CA SER A 429 6.05 12.96 32.38
C SER A 429 6.06 13.41 33.84
N MET A 430 7.23 13.78 34.35
CA MET A 430 7.37 14.29 35.74
C MET A 430 6.73 15.65 35.95
N ASN A 431 6.60 16.46 34.91
CA ASN A 431 5.91 17.76 34.98
C ASN A 431 4.38 17.64 34.81
N HIS A 432 3.87 16.45 34.47
CA HIS A 432 2.46 16.16 34.29
C HIS A 432 2.00 15.07 35.28
N LEU A 433 2.11 15.34 36.57
CA LEU A 433 1.67 14.42 37.62
C LEU A 433 0.26 14.75 38.07
N GLY A 434 -0.54 13.73 38.38
CA GLY A 434 -1.82 13.85 39.01
C GLY A 434 -1.69 14.08 40.54
N LYS A 435 -2.81 14.17 41.22
CA LYS A 435 -2.89 14.52 42.65
C LYS A 435 -2.21 13.52 43.61
N HIS A 436 -1.97 12.28 43.14
CA HIS A 436 -1.30 11.24 43.91
C HIS A 436 0.18 11.10 43.54
N GLY A 437 0.71 11.98 42.69
CA GLY A 437 2.10 11.94 42.25
C GLY A 437 2.38 10.91 41.16
N MET A 438 1.34 10.37 40.49
CA MET A 438 1.44 9.49 39.37
C MET A 438 1.35 10.27 38.07
N PRO A 439 2.00 9.83 36.97
CA PRO A 439 1.86 10.48 35.69
C PRO A 439 0.40 10.56 35.22
N ALA A 440 0.01 11.71 34.70
CA ALA A 440 -1.33 11.92 34.15
C ALA A 440 -1.48 11.19 32.83
N GLY A 441 -2.68 10.67 32.51
CA GLY A 441 -3.00 10.01 31.27
C GLY A 441 -3.13 10.94 30.08
N LEU A 442 -3.21 12.24 30.30
CA LEU A 442 -3.35 13.29 29.29
C LEU A 442 -4.52 13.00 28.33
N TYR A 443 -4.32 13.25 27.03
CA TYR A 443 -5.33 12.93 26.01
C TYR A 443 -5.60 11.45 25.91
N ALA A 444 -4.55 10.63 25.94
CA ALA A 444 -4.59 9.17 26.01
C ALA A 444 -3.23 8.64 26.52
N ASP A 445 -3.23 7.46 27.08
CA ASP A 445 -2.03 6.65 27.27
C ASP A 445 -1.93 5.60 26.14
N TRP A 446 -1.28 4.46 26.36
CA TRP A 446 -1.19 3.37 25.40
C TRP A 446 -2.56 2.88 24.92
N ASN A 447 -3.57 2.96 25.73
CA ASN A 447 -4.94 2.63 25.35
C ASN A 447 -5.69 3.88 24.87
N ASP A 448 -5.68 4.13 23.58
CA ASP A 448 -6.35 5.26 22.94
C ASP A 448 -7.87 5.35 23.21
N CYS A 449 -8.49 4.25 23.65
CA CYS A 449 -9.92 4.20 23.94
C CYS A 449 -10.26 4.68 25.36
N LEU A 450 -9.29 4.76 26.26
CA LEU A 450 -9.47 5.21 27.62
C LEU A 450 -9.06 6.67 27.76
N ARG A 451 -10.03 7.56 27.71
CA ARG A 451 -9.84 8.97 28.06
C ARG A 451 -10.05 9.14 29.56
N LEU A 452 -8.95 9.22 30.30
CA LEU A 452 -8.98 9.44 31.75
C LEU A 452 -9.28 10.89 32.13
N GLY A 453 -9.32 11.80 31.14
CA GLY A 453 -9.38 13.24 31.33
C GLY A 453 -8.01 13.83 31.69
N ALA A 454 -7.93 15.16 31.73
CA ALA A 454 -6.66 15.85 31.99
C ALA A 454 -6.05 15.51 33.35
N ASP A 455 -6.89 15.18 34.36
CA ASP A 455 -6.50 14.90 35.74
C ASP A 455 -6.44 13.39 36.05
N GLY A 456 -6.71 12.51 35.11
CA GLY A 456 -6.66 11.05 35.29
C GLY A 456 -5.22 10.55 35.32
N GLU A 457 -4.88 9.82 36.39
CA GLU A 457 -3.55 9.20 36.54
C GLU A 457 -3.48 7.87 35.79
N SER A 458 -2.33 7.57 35.19
CA SER A 458 -2.10 6.37 34.44
C SER A 458 -0.98 5.51 35.02
N THR A 459 -1.35 4.35 35.56
CA THR A 459 -0.38 3.36 36.05
C THR A 459 0.42 2.75 34.91
N PHE A 460 -0.06 2.80 33.68
CA PHE A 460 0.67 2.31 32.53
C PHE A 460 1.87 3.20 32.21
N VAL A 461 1.73 4.52 32.34
CA VAL A 461 2.84 5.46 32.12
C VAL A 461 3.89 5.28 33.22
N GLU A 462 3.49 5.10 34.47
CA GLU A 462 4.39 4.85 35.60
C GLU A 462 5.31 3.64 35.36
N LEU A 463 4.80 2.56 34.76
CA LEU A 463 5.60 1.37 34.45
C LEU A 463 6.66 1.59 33.37
N LYS A 464 6.64 2.72 32.67
CA LYS A 464 7.58 3.10 31.61
C LYS A 464 8.64 4.10 32.07
N CYS A 465 8.35 4.86 33.14
CA CYS A 465 9.31 5.76 33.76
C CYS A 465 10.25 5.00 34.69
#